data_1d4b025ba743aa99a005aa4d867161fe
#
_entry.id   1d4b025ba743aa99a005aa4d867161fe
#
_cell.length_a   1.000
_cell.length_b   1.000
_cell.length_c   1.000
_cell.angle_alpha   90.00
_cell.angle_beta   90.00
_cell.angle_gamma   90.00
#
_symmetry.space_group_name_H-M   'P 1'
#
loop_
_entity.id
_entity.type
_entity.pdbx_description
1 polymer ?
#
loop_
_entity_poly.entity_id
_entity_poly.type
_entity_poly.pdbx_seq_one_letter_code
_entity_poly.pdbx_strand_id
1 'polypeptide(L)'
;MIERKKTRRIYIGDVAIGDGAPVSVQSMTNTKTTDTEATVAQINALQAAGCDIVRLAVPDMDAALNLGNIIKKVSVPLVADIHFDYRLALEAIRQGISALRLNPGNIGGEENVKAVVKAAKERHIPIRIGVNAGSLDKVLLAKYGGVTAEALVESALQHVRILEAQEFYDLKISLKAHDVPLTLEAYKLMSEKVDYPLHLGITEAGTARTGMIKSAVGIGALLAQGIGDTFRISLTGDPVVEVKVANEILKSLGMKEYGPTLISCPTCGRTCIDLAGIADQVEARLADIKEPISVAVMGCVVNGPGEARGADVGIAGGKGEGLVFRKGEIVRKVAETELVDELFKEIKSILEEEK
;
A
#
# COMPACT_ATOMS: atom_id res chain seq x y z
N MET A 1 -18.94 -0.79 -8.20
CA MET A 1 -17.79 0.02 -7.71
C MET A 1 -18.03 0.36 -6.24
N ILE A 2 -16.97 0.34 -5.42
CA ILE A 2 -17.05 0.74 -4.01
C ILE A 2 -17.24 2.26 -3.96
N GLU A 3 -18.32 2.73 -3.31
CA GLU A 3 -18.53 4.16 -3.07
C GLU A 3 -17.57 4.62 -1.96
N ARG A 4 -16.65 5.52 -2.30
CA ARG A 4 -15.65 6.02 -1.35
C ARG A 4 -16.14 7.28 -0.67
N LYS A 5 -15.84 7.38 0.63
CA LYS A 5 -16.09 8.62 1.38
C LYS A 5 -15.37 9.79 0.71
N LYS A 6 -16.08 10.90 0.54
CA LYS A 6 -15.48 12.13 0.03
C LYS A 6 -14.61 12.77 1.11
N THR A 7 -13.33 12.99 0.80
CA THR A 7 -12.33 13.65 1.65
C THR A 7 -11.74 14.85 0.93
N ARG A 8 -11.04 15.74 1.65
CA ARG A 8 -10.31 16.85 1.03
C ARG A 8 -9.20 16.32 0.15
N ARG A 9 -8.90 17.05 -0.92
CA ARG A 9 -7.74 16.74 -1.76
C ARG A 9 -6.49 17.40 -1.23
N ILE A 10 -5.42 16.62 -1.09
CA ILE A 10 -4.05 17.09 -0.87
C ILE A 10 -3.11 16.45 -1.90
N TYR A 11 -1.90 16.97 -2.03
CA TYR A 11 -0.90 16.45 -2.96
C TYR A 11 0.39 16.12 -2.22
N ILE A 12 1.01 14.98 -2.57
CA ILE A 12 2.36 14.61 -2.12
C ILE A 12 3.22 14.53 -3.38
N GLY A 13 4.00 15.57 -3.63
CA GLY A 13 4.55 15.79 -4.96
C GLY A 13 3.41 15.93 -5.97
N ASP A 14 3.41 15.10 -6.99
CA ASP A 14 2.37 15.01 -8.03
C ASP A 14 1.28 13.97 -7.72
N VAL A 15 1.41 13.21 -6.64
CA VAL A 15 0.41 12.20 -6.23
C VAL A 15 -0.75 12.86 -5.50
N ALA A 16 -1.94 12.82 -6.11
CA ALA A 16 -3.19 13.28 -5.51
C ALA A 16 -3.73 12.29 -4.47
N ILE A 17 -4.16 12.78 -3.32
CA ILE A 17 -4.72 12.00 -2.21
C ILE A 17 -6.08 12.58 -1.81
N GLY A 18 -7.09 11.74 -1.66
CA GLY A 18 -8.44 12.17 -1.30
C GLY A 18 -9.29 12.64 -2.50
N ASP A 19 -10.53 13.03 -2.24
CA ASP A 19 -11.50 13.54 -3.23
C ASP A 19 -11.61 12.65 -4.48
N GLY A 20 -11.76 11.34 -4.28
CA GLY A 20 -11.93 10.37 -5.36
C GLY A 20 -10.64 9.99 -6.11
N ALA A 21 -9.48 10.56 -5.78
CA ALA A 21 -8.20 10.10 -6.35
C ALA A 21 -7.96 8.60 -6.08
N PRO A 22 -7.24 7.88 -6.95
CA PRO A 22 -6.89 6.48 -6.69
C PRO A 22 -6.27 6.29 -5.31
N VAL A 23 -6.56 5.18 -4.65
CA VAL A 23 -5.94 4.86 -3.35
C VAL A 23 -4.46 4.60 -3.57
N SER A 24 -3.61 5.40 -2.93
CA SER A 24 -2.15 5.30 -3.13
C SER A 24 -1.48 4.35 -2.15
N VAL A 25 -0.52 3.59 -2.66
CA VAL A 25 0.33 2.67 -1.89
C VAL A 25 1.57 3.41 -1.41
N GLN A 26 1.76 3.45 -0.09
CA GLN A 26 2.98 3.97 0.51
C GLN A 26 3.78 2.82 1.15
N SER A 27 5.11 2.83 1.00
CA SER A 27 6.01 1.98 1.78
C SER A 27 7.06 2.83 2.53
N MET A 28 8.00 2.18 3.17
CA MET A 28 9.05 2.84 3.94
C MET A 28 10.37 2.08 3.79
N THR A 29 11.45 2.81 3.58
CA THR A 29 12.79 2.20 3.56
C THR A 29 13.17 1.67 4.94
N ASN A 30 13.96 0.61 4.96
CA ASN A 30 14.61 0.08 6.16
C ASN A 30 16.14 0.31 6.15
N THR A 31 16.65 1.00 5.12
CA THR A 31 18.03 1.46 5.03
C THR A 31 18.25 2.69 5.93
N LYS A 32 19.50 2.95 6.28
CA LYS A 32 19.86 4.21 6.96
C LYS A 32 19.76 5.35 5.96
N THR A 33 19.01 6.40 6.29
CA THR A 33 18.82 7.57 5.40
C THR A 33 20.14 8.31 5.12
N THR A 34 21.19 8.12 5.95
CA THR A 34 22.54 8.63 5.70
C THR A 34 23.30 7.84 4.62
N ASP A 35 22.87 6.62 4.27
CA ASP A 35 23.41 5.84 3.17
C ASP A 35 22.58 6.11 1.89
N THR A 36 23.06 7.07 1.10
CA THR A 36 22.36 7.51 -0.11
C THR A 36 22.20 6.37 -1.13
N GLU A 37 23.23 5.58 -1.36
CA GLU A 37 23.22 4.58 -2.44
C GLU A 37 22.28 3.42 -2.11
N ALA A 38 22.39 2.85 -0.91
CA ALA A 38 21.49 1.79 -0.47
C ALA A 38 20.03 2.28 -0.42
N THR A 39 19.80 3.52 0.05
CA THR A 39 18.44 4.08 0.14
C THR A 39 17.84 4.34 -1.23
N VAL A 40 18.59 4.89 -2.18
CA VAL A 40 18.13 5.10 -3.57
C VAL A 40 17.82 3.77 -4.25
N ALA A 41 18.70 2.77 -4.10
CA ALA A 41 18.48 1.43 -4.67
C ALA A 41 17.17 0.82 -4.14
N GLN A 42 16.91 0.92 -2.84
CA GLN A 42 15.69 0.41 -2.23
C GLN A 42 14.44 1.20 -2.67
N ILE A 43 14.52 2.54 -2.77
CA ILE A 43 13.41 3.37 -3.29
C ILE A 43 13.05 2.95 -4.72
N ASN A 44 14.05 2.76 -5.60
CA ASN A 44 13.83 2.34 -6.97
C ASN A 44 13.19 0.94 -7.03
N ALA A 45 13.59 0.01 -6.16
CA ALA A 45 12.97 -1.31 -6.08
C ALA A 45 11.51 -1.22 -5.62
N LEU A 46 11.20 -0.35 -4.64
CA LEU A 46 9.82 -0.09 -4.18
C LEU A 46 8.98 0.52 -5.30
N GLN A 47 9.51 1.50 -6.03
CA GLN A 47 8.82 2.12 -7.16
C GLN A 47 8.56 1.10 -8.29
N ALA A 48 9.55 0.27 -8.62
CA ALA A 48 9.39 -0.79 -9.62
C ALA A 48 8.31 -1.81 -9.24
N ALA A 49 8.11 -2.05 -7.93
CA ALA A 49 7.03 -2.89 -7.41
C ALA A 49 5.64 -2.20 -7.40
N GLY A 50 5.55 -0.92 -7.81
CA GLY A 50 4.30 -0.16 -7.87
C GLY A 50 3.96 0.64 -6.62
N CYS A 51 4.99 1.05 -5.84
CA CYS A 51 4.84 1.99 -4.73
C CYS A 51 4.67 3.42 -5.26
N ASP A 52 3.65 4.14 -4.79
CA ASP A 52 3.36 5.50 -5.23
C ASP A 52 4.09 6.56 -4.39
N ILE A 53 4.40 6.27 -3.13
CA ILE A 53 5.01 7.20 -2.16
C ILE A 53 5.97 6.44 -1.26
N VAL A 54 7.17 6.94 -1.03
CA VAL A 54 8.14 6.29 -0.13
C VAL A 54 8.45 7.17 1.07
N ARG A 55 8.41 6.58 2.28
CA ARG A 55 8.77 7.25 3.54
C ARG A 55 10.17 6.86 3.98
N LEU A 56 10.90 7.85 4.51
CA LEU A 56 12.26 7.73 5.03
C LEU A 56 12.28 8.11 6.50
N ALA A 57 13.00 7.36 7.34
CA ALA A 57 13.26 7.76 8.71
C ALA A 57 14.26 8.91 8.76
N VAL A 58 13.95 9.95 9.55
CA VAL A 58 14.85 11.11 9.77
C VAL A 58 15.09 11.25 11.27
N PRO A 59 16.00 10.41 11.83
CA PRO A 59 16.23 10.38 13.27
C PRO A 59 17.11 11.54 13.78
N ASP A 60 17.95 12.11 12.91
CA ASP A 60 18.96 13.10 13.24
C ASP A 60 19.21 14.09 12.09
N MET A 61 20.08 15.07 12.32
CA MET A 61 20.39 16.13 11.36
C MET A 61 21.18 15.61 10.15
N ASP A 62 22.01 14.60 10.32
CA ASP A 62 22.78 14.02 9.20
C ASP A 62 21.83 13.35 8.21
N ALA A 63 20.83 12.62 8.70
CA ALA A 63 19.78 12.06 7.87
C ALA A 63 18.96 13.16 7.16
N ALA A 64 18.60 14.24 7.89
CA ALA A 64 17.86 15.36 7.31
C ALA A 64 18.64 16.06 6.19
N LEU A 65 19.93 16.34 6.40
CA LEU A 65 20.81 16.95 5.40
C LEU A 65 20.99 16.08 4.15
N ASN A 66 21.01 14.75 4.33
CA ASN A 66 21.20 13.82 3.22
C ASN A 66 19.97 13.65 2.33
N LEU A 67 18.79 14.08 2.75
CA LEU A 67 17.55 13.98 1.95
C LEU A 67 17.70 14.59 0.55
N GLY A 68 18.38 15.75 0.43
CA GLY A 68 18.59 16.41 -0.85
C GLY A 68 19.42 15.60 -1.85
N ASN A 69 20.33 14.74 -1.37
CA ASN A 69 21.11 13.85 -2.23
C ASN A 69 20.27 12.67 -2.74
N ILE A 70 19.31 12.19 -1.92
CA ILE A 70 18.40 11.12 -2.28
C ILE A 70 17.33 11.64 -3.24
N ILE A 71 16.69 12.77 -2.92
CA ILE A 71 15.60 13.37 -3.72
C ILE A 71 16.02 13.58 -5.18
N LYS A 72 17.25 14.03 -5.42
CA LYS A 72 17.77 14.28 -6.78
C LYS A 72 17.93 13.01 -7.63
N LYS A 73 17.94 11.83 -7.03
CA LYS A 73 18.22 10.54 -7.69
C LYS A 73 16.99 9.66 -7.86
N VAL A 74 15.82 10.09 -7.39
CA VAL A 74 14.57 9.30 -7.44
C VAL A 74 13.45 10.15 -8.02
N SER A 75 12.42 9.51 -8.59
CA SER A 75 11.26 10.19 -9.17
C SER A 75 10.00 10.06 -8.31
N VAL A 76 9.95 9.07 -7.40
CA VAL A 76 8.81 8.89 -6.51
C VAL A 76 8.83 9.92 -5.38
N PRO A 77 7.69 10.54 -5.01
CA PRO A 77 7.64 11.51 -3.93
C PRO A 77 7.98 10.88 -2.57
N LEU A 78 8.74 11.66 -1.78
CA LEU A 78 9.29 11.20 -0.51
C LEU A 78 8.62 11.86 0.69
N VAL A 79 8.47 11.11 1.78
CA VAL A 79 7.93 11.57 3.07
C VAL A 79 9.00 11.45 4.15
N ALA A 80 9.33 12.53 4.85
CA ALA A 80 10.20 12.50 6.01
C ALA A 80 9.42 12.11 7.28
N ASP A 81 9.91 11.08 7.97
CA ASP A 81 9.34 10.61 9.24
C ASP A 81 10.11 11.23 10.41
N ILE A 82 9.48 12.20 11.07
CA ILE A 82 10.07 13.01 12.14
C ILE A 82 9.26 12.84 13.42
N HIS A 83 9.94 12.62 14.54
CA HIS A 83 9.26 12.28 15.79
C HIS A 83 9.23 13.43 16.80
N PHE A 84 10.39 14.06 17.12
CA PHE A 84 10.48 14.96 18.29
C PHE A 84 11.13 16.31 17.99
N ASP A 85 12.03 16.40 17.03
CA ASP A 85 12.79 17.62 16.78
C ASP A 85 12.28 18.38 15.56
N TYR A 86 11.67 19.55 15.80
CA TYR A 86 11.15 20.43 14.75
C TYR A 86 12.22 20.90 13.76
N ARG A 87 13.49 20.98 14.18
CA ARG A 87 14.60 21.42 13.31
C ARG A 87 14.83 20.44 12.17
N LEU A 88 14.60 19.14 12.42
CA LEU A 88 14.67 18.11 11.38
C LEU A 88 13.55 18.30 10.34
N ALA A 89 12.36 18.73 10.77
CA ALA A 89 11.26 19.07 9.87
C ALA A 89 11.61 20.26 8.97
N LEU A 90 12.15 21.33 9.56
CA LEU A 90 12.58 22.52 8.81
C LEU A 90 13.68 22.17 7.81
N GLU A 91 14.65 21.35 8.21
CA GLU A 91 15.72 20.91 7.31
C GLU A 91 15.18 20.04 6.19
N ALA A 92 14.32 19.07 6.48
CA ALA A 92 13.67 18.23 5.46
C ALA A 92 12.89 19.07 4.42
N ILE A 93 12.16 20.09 4.89
CA ILE A 93 11.49 21.06 4.01
C ILE A 93 12.51 21.82 3.14
N ARG A 94 13.63 22.28 3.72
CA ARG A 94 14.69 22.99 3.00
C ARG A 94 15.31 22.11 1.91
N GLN A 95 15.47 20.82 2.17
CA GLN A 95 16.01 19.85 1.23
C GLN A 95 15.03 19.47 0.09
N GLY A 96 13.75 19.87 0.19
CA GLY A 96 12.75 19.66 -0.86
C GLY A 96 11.91 18.38 -0.70
N ILE A 97 11.70 17.92 0.53
CA ILE A 97 10.83 16.79 0.80
C ILE A 97 9.39 17.06 0.34
N SER A 98 8.67 16.03 -0.13
CA SER A 98 7.30 16.17 -0.66
C SER A 98 6.21 16.16 0.43
N ALA A 99 6.47 15.56 1.59
CA ALA A 99 5.55 15.57 2.73
C ALA A 99 6.28 15.27 4.04
N LEU A 100 5.64 15.61 5.16
CA LEU A 100 6.11 15.29 6.50
C LEU A 100 5.20 14.28 7.19
N ARG A 101 5.77 13.40 8.00
CA ARG A 101 5.04 12.69 9.05
C ARG A 101 5.55 13.16 10.40
N LEU A 102 4.70 13.80 11.15
CA LEU A 102 4.98 14.24 12.51
C LEU A 102 3.68 14.42 13.30
N ASN A 103 3.81 14.46 14.63
CA ASN A 103 2.71 14.82 15.52
C ASN A 103 3.02 16.21 16.09
N PRO A 104 2.21 17.25 15.79
CA PRO A 104 2.51 18.62 16.22
C PRO A 104 2.73 18.77 17.71
N GLY A 105 1.99 18.03 18.54
CA GLY A 105 2.16 18.04 19.99
C GLY A 105 3.47 17.44 20.51
N ASN A 106 4.27 16.78 19.65
CA ASN A 106 5.51 16.11 20.06
C ASN A 106 6.79 16.88 19.67
N ILE A 107 6.67 17.93 18.85
CA ILE A 107 7.84 18.66 18.32
C ILE A 107 8.22 19.90 19.11
N GLY A 108 7.66 20.05 20.31
CA GLY A 108 7.93 21.13 21.23
C GLY A 108 6.78 22.13 21.35
N GLY A 109 7.10 23.35 21.80
CA GLY A 109 6.09 24.38 22.06
C GLY A 109 5.46 24.97 20.79
N GLU A 110 4.48 25.84 21.00
CA GLU A 110 3.68 26.48 19.95
C GLU A 110 4.53 27.18 18.89
N GLU A 111 5.62 27.84 19.27
CA GLU A 111 6.52 28.54 18.33
C GLU A 111 7.21 27.57 17.36
N ASN A 112 7.56 26.37 17.83
CA ASN A 112 8.16 25.34 16.96
C ASN A 112 7.15 24.85 15.93
N VAL A 113 5.91 24.64 16.37
CA VAL A 113 4.80 24.25 15.47
C VAL A 113 4.55 25.33 14.43
N LYS A 114 4.47 26.61 14.85
CA LYS A 114 4.30 27.75 13.93
C LYS A 114 5.42 27.81 12.89
N ALA A 115 6.66 27.61 13.30
CA ALA A 115 7.81 27.62 12.37
C ALA A 115 7.68 26.51 11.31
N VAL A 116 7.35 25.29 11.73
CA VAL A 116 7.17 24.16 10.78
C VAL A 116 5.98 24.39 9.86
N VAL A 117 4.84 24.82 10.40
CA VAL A 117 3.62 25.08 9.62
C VAL A 117 3.86 26.19 8.61
N LYS A 118 4.53 27.29 9.00
CA LYS A 118 4.88 28.37 8.07
C LYS A 118 5.70 27.87 6.91
N ALA A 119 6.79 27.13 7.21
CA ALA A 119 7.66 26.57 6.17
C ALA A 119 6.95 25.57 5.28
N ALA A 120 6.05 24.73 5.84
CA ALA A 120 5.24 23.78 5.09
C ALA A 120 4.22 24.49 4.17
N LYS A 121 3.54 25.55 4.64
CA LYS A 121 2.62 26.37 3.84
C LYS A 121 3.33 27.01 2.64
N GLU A 122 4.49 27.63 2.86
CA GLU A 122 5.26 28.32 1.81
C GLU A 122 5.66 27.39 0.67
N ARG A 123 5.72 26.08 0.91
CA ARG A 123 6.14 25.06 -0.07
C ARG A 123 5.05 24.03 -0.40
N HIS A 124 3.85 24.23 0.06
CA HIS A 124 2.71 23.32 -0.15
C HIS A 124 3.02 21.87 0.26
N ILE A 125 3.69 21.69 1.38
CA ILE A 125 4.10 20.38 1.91
C ILE A 125 3.05 19.89 2.91
N PRO A 126 2.30 18.81 2.64
CA PRO A 126 1.30 18.28 3.56
C PRO A 126 1.94 17.58 4.75
N ILE A 127 1.20 17.58 5.86
CA ILE A 127 1.61 16.93 7.11
C ILE A 127 0.72 15.73 7.39
N ARG A 128 1.32 14.56 7.68
CA ARG A 128 0.58 13.42 8.20
C ARG A 128 0.69 13.34 9.72
N ILE A 129 -0.43 13.45 10.39
CA ILE A 129 -0.60 13.11 11.80
C ILE A 129 -0.61 11.58 11.93
N GLY A 130 0.23 11.02 12.80
CA GLY A 130 0.35 9.57 12.96
C GLY A 130 0.24 9.14 14.42
N VAL A 131 -0.96 8.80 14.87
CA VAL A 131 -1.21 8.25 16.19
C VAL A 131 -1.03 6.73 16.16
N ASN A 132 -0.28 6.21 17.11
CA ASN A 132 -0.14 4.77 17.35
C ASN A 132 -0.65 4.41 18.76
N ALA A 133 -1.30 3.28 18.89
CA ALA A 133 -1.83 2.77 20.16
C ALA A 133 -0.78 2.74 21.28
N GLY A 134 0.45 2.32 20.95
CA GLY A 134 1.56 2.25 21.92
C GLY A 134 2.14 3.59 22.37
N SER A 135 1.71 4.73 21.77
CA SER A 135 2.22 6.07 22.10
C SER A 135 1.14 7.04 22.53
N LEU A 136 0.00 6.54 22.99
CA LEU A 136 -1.08 7.39 23.55
C LEU A 136 -0.65 8.07 24.85
N ASP A 137 -1.11 9.32 25.02
CA ASP A 137 -0.88 10.09 26.24
C ASP A 137 -1.52 9.44 27.46
N LYS A 138 -0.82 9.49 28.61
CA LYS A 138 -1.29 8.92 29.89
C LYS A 138 -2.63 9.50 30.35
N VAL A 139 -2.90 10.75 30.05
CA VAL A 139 -4.18 11.41 30.40
C VAL A 139 -5.33 10.79 29.62
N LEU A 140 -5.14 10.53 28.33
CA LEU A 140 -6.14 9.85 27.49
C LEU A 140 -6.33 8.39 27.91
N LEU A 141 -5.25 7.68 28.21
CA LEU A 141 -5.35 6.31 28.73
C LEU A 141 -6.13 6.24 30.04
N ALA A 142 -5.92 7.19 30.96
CA ALA A 142 -6.67 7.28 32.21
C ALA A 142 -8.15 7.65 31.97
N LYS A 143 -8.42 8.58 31.05
CA LYS A 143 -9.77 9.02 30.70
C LYS A 143 -10.64 7.91 30.14
N TYR A 144 -10.07 7.08 29.25
CA TYR A 144 -10.79 6.03 28.54
C TYR A 144 -10.61 4.61 29.13
N GLY A 145 -9.87 4.50 30.24
CA GLY A 145 -9.62 3.20 30.88
C GLY A 145 -8.68 2.29 30.10
N GLY A 146 -7.89 2.83 29.14
CA GLY A 146 -6.95 2.07 28.33
C GLY A 146 -6.89 2.54 26.89
N VAL A 147 -6.38 1.65 26.02
CA VAL A 147 -6.31 1.91 24.58
C VAL A 147 -7.66 1.56 23.96
N THR A 148 -8.42 2.57 23.57
CA THR A 148 -9.73 2.44 22.91
C THR A 148 -9.75 3.21 21.59
N ALA A 149 -10.76 2.99 20.76
CA ALA A 149 -10.96 3.71 19.50
C ALA A 149 -11.13 5.20 19.75
N GLU A 150 -11.90 5.58 20.77
CA GLU A 150 -12.14 6.96 21.17
C GLU A 150 -10.85 7.63 21.64
N ALA A 151 -10.01 6.94 22.40
CA ALA A 151 -8.71 7.47 22.83
C ALA A 151 -7.79 7.78 21.66
N LEU A 152 -7.72 6.87 20.67
CA LEU A 152 -6.96 7.07 19.41
C LEU A 152 -7.49 8.27 18.63
N VAL A 153 -8.81 8.37 18.48
CA VAL A 153 -9.46 9.44 17.74
C VAL A 153 -9.28 10.77 18.44
N GLU A 154 -9.47 10.84 19.76
CA GLU A 154 -9.28 12.09 20.52
C GLU A 154 -7.83 12.56 20.44
N SER A 155 -6.87 11.66 20.57
CA SER A 155 -5.45 11.98 20.39
C SER A 155 -5.16 12.59 19.01
N ALA A 156 -5.71 12.02 17.96
CA ALA A 156 -5.52 12.57 16.61
C ALA A 156 -6.19 13.92 16.45
N LEU A 157 -7.42 14.10 16.97
CA LEU A 157 -8.14 15.37 16.90
C LEU A 157 -7.44 16.49 17.67
N GLN A 158 -6.74 16.18 18.78
CA GLN A 158 -5.91 17.18 19.48
C GLN A 158 -4.81 17.71 18.54
N HIS A 159 -4.11 16.83 17.82
CA HIS A 159 -3.09 17.24 16.86
C HIS A 159 -3.68 17.97 15.63
N VAL A 160 -4.87 17.58 15.17
CA VAL A 160 -5.59 18.29 14.10
C VAL A 160 -5.88 19.73 14.52
N ARG A 161 -6.45 19.94 15.71
CA ARG A 161 -6.78 21.28 16.23
C ARG A 161 -5.56 22.19 16.35
N ILE A 162 -4.39 21.64 16.69
CA ILE A 162 -3.13 22.42 16.72
C ILE A 162 -2.79 22.96 15.32
N LEU A 163 -2.96 22.15 14.27
CA LEU A 163 -2.70 22.58 12.89
C LEU A 163 -3.79 23.54 12.39
N GLU A 164 -5.06 23.25 12.68
CA GLU A 164 -6.20 24.12 12.31
C GLU A 164 -6.11 25.50 12.97
N ALA A 165 -5.62 25.58 14.23
CA ALA A 165 -5.36 26.85 14.92
C ALA A 165 -4.27 27.69 14.22
N GLN A 166 -3.45 27.08 13.40
CA GLN A 166 -2.47 27.74 12.51
C GLN A 166 -3.01 27.90 11.08
N GLU A 167 -4.32 27.68 10.84
CA GLU A 167 -4.96 27.71 9.50
C GLU A 167 -4.27 26.77 8.52
N PHE A 168 -3.83 25.58 8.99
CA PHE A 168 -3.18 24.57 8.16
C PHE A 168 -4.11 23.38 7.96
N TYR A 169 -4.49 23.14 6.70
CA TYR A 169 -5.49 22.13 6.30
C TYR A 169 -4.94 21.08 5.34
N ASP A 170 -3.71 21.22 4.85
CA ASP A 170 -3.05 20.23 3.99
C ASP A 170 -2.52 19.07 4.85
N LEU A 171 -3.43 18.31 5.42
CA LEU A 171 -3.09 17.23 6.34
C LEU A 171 -3.83 15.93 6.03
N LYS A 172 -3.25 14.82 6.45
CA LYS A 172 -3.87 13.50 6.49
C LYS A 172 -3.62 12.83 7.83
N ILE A 173 -4.45 11.82 8.17
CA ILE A 173 -4.46 11.24 9.52
C ILE A 173 -4.25 9.74 9.43
N SER A 174 -3.49 9.19 10.36
CA SER A 174 -3.37 7.73 10.56
C SER A 174 -3.54 7.36 12.02
N LEU A 175 -4.35 6.30 12.26
CA LEU A 175 -4.62 5.70 13.57
C LEU A 175 -4.23 4.24 13.48
N LYS A 176 -3.13 3.84 14.13
CA LYS A 176 -2.58 2.50 13.97
C LYS A 176 -2.53 1.75 15.29
N ALA A 177 -3.04 0.54 15.26
CA ALA A 177 -2.88 -0.46 16.30
C ALA A 177 -2.49 -1.82 15.69
N HIS A 178 -2.07 -2.77 16.52
CA HIS A 178 -1.82 -4.15 16.11
C HIS A 178 -3.12 -4.98 16.10
N ASP A 179 -4.12 -4.52 16.83
CA ASP A 179 -5.44 -5.13 16.92
C ASP A 179 -6.32 -4.65 15.76
N VAL A 180 -6.85 -5.60 14.97
CA VAL A 180 -7.65 -5.29 13.78
C VAL A 180 -9.01 -4.71 14.15
N PRO A 181 -9.83 -5.30 15.04
CA PRO A 181 -11.09 -4.75 15.48
C PRO A 181 -10.97 -3.31 15.98
N LEU A 182 -10.02 -3.03 16.87
CA LEU A 182 -9.76 -1.69 17.38
C LEU A 182 -9.41 -0.71 16.26
N THR A 183 -8.59 -1.14 15.29
CA THR A 183 -8.20 -0.30 14.15
C THR A 183 -9.41 0.02 13.27
N LEU A 184 -10.26 -0.97 12.97
CA LEU A 184 -11.47 -0.77 12.19
C LEU A 184 -12.41 0.25 12.85
N GLU A 185 -12.64 0.10 14.15
CA GLU A 185 -13.50 1.00 14.93
C GLU A 185 -12.93 2.42 14.96
N ALA A 186 -11.62 2.58 15.21
CA ALA A 186 -10.96 3.89 15.27
C ALA A 186 -11.04 4.62 13.91
N TYR A 187 -10.78 3.95 12.79
CA TYR A 187 -10.88 4.59 11.47
C TYR A 187 -12.32 4.89 11.08
N LYS A 188 -13.29 4.02 11.41
CA LYS A 188 -14.70 4.30 11.20
C LYS A 188 -15.14 5.53 11.96
N LEU A 189 -14.87 5.57 13.27
CA LEU A 189 -15.18 6.72 14.12
C LEU A 189 -14.49 8.00 13.65
N MET A 190 -13.22 7.93 13.22
CA MET A 190 -12.50 9.08 12.68
C MET A 190 -13.11 9.56 11.37
N SER A 191 -13.50 8.63 10.50
CA SER A 191 -14.10 8.96 9.21
C SER A 191 -15.42 9.73 9.36
N GLU A 192 -16.17 9.54 10.45
CA GLU A 192 -17.40 10.26 10.76
C GLU A 192 -17.13 11.70 11.25
N LYS A 193 -15.96 11.94 11.84
CA LYS A 193 -15.63 13.22 12.51
C LYS A 193 -14.88 14.21 11.64
N VAL A 194 -14.21 13.77 10.59
CA VAL A 194 -13.36 14.64 9.75
C VAL A 194 -13.54 14.33 8.27
N ASP A 195 -13.22 15.29 7.43
CA ASP A 195 -13.15 15.17 5.98
C ASP A 195 -11.70 15.13 5.44
N TYR A 196 -10.71 14.99 6.33
CA TYR A 196 -9.31 14.82 5.95
C TYR A 196 -9.03 13.41 5.41
N PRO A 197 -8.12 13.26 4.43
CA PRO A 197 -7.70 11.96 3.94
C PRO A 197 -7.16 11.06 5.05
N LEU A 198 -7.51 9.78 5.00
CA LEU A 198 -7.08 8.79 5.97
C LEU A 198 -6.00 7.89 5.38
N HIS A 199 -4.90 7.73 6.12
CA HIS A 199 -3.82 6.83 5.80
C HIS A 199 -3.92 5.55 6.65
N LEU A 200 -4.37 4.47 6.03
CA LEU A 200 -4.62 3.21 6.72
C LEU A 200 -3.32 2.44 7.00
N GLY A 201 -3.40 1.52 7.95
CA GLY A 201 -2.34 0.56 8.22
C GLY A 201 -2.54 -0.15 9.54
N ILE A 202 -2.13 -1.43 9.58
CA ILE A 202 -1.98 -2.20 10.80
C ILE A 202 -0.50 -2.13 11.18
N THR A 203 -0.20 -1.71 12.41
CA THR A 203 1.18 -1.68 12.91
C THR A 203 1.49 -2.98 13.65
N GLU A 204 2.77 -3.36 13.70
CA GLU A 204 3.18 -4.57 14.43
C GLU A 204 2.36 -5.81 14.02
N ALA A 205 2.08 -5.92 12.71
CA ALA A 205 1.22 -6.97 12.19
C ALA A 205 1.84 -8.38 12.34
N GLY A 206 3.16 -8.46 12.47
CA GLY A 206 3.92 -9.71 12.64
C GLY A 206 4.78 -10.07 11.43
N THR A 207 5.12 -11.35 11.34
CA THR A 207 5.91 -11.90 10.22
C THR A 207 5.16 -11.77 8.90
N ALA A 208 5.85 -11.97 7.78
CA ALA A 208 5.25 -11.86 6.45
C ALA A 208 3.91 -12.60 6.36
N ARG A 209 3.86 -13.89 6.73
CA ARG A 209 2.65 -14.71 6.62
C ARG A 209 1.46 -14.18 7.45
N THR A 210 1.67 -13.93 8.74
CA THR A 210 0.59 -13.47 9.64
C THR A 210 0.24 -12.01 9.40
N GLY A 211 1.25 -11.19 9.12
CA GLY A 211 1.07 -9.78 8.86
C GLY A 211 0.33 -9.47 7.56
N MET A 212 0.56 -10.28 6.50
CA MET A 212 -0.22 -10.18 5.26
C MET A 212 -1.71 -10.42 5.51
N ILE A 213 -2.05 -11.47 6.26
CA ILE A 213 -3.45 -11.80 6.57
C ILE A 213 -4.10 -10.68 7.38
N LYS A 214 -3.46 -10.23 8.47
CA LYS A 214 -3.99 -9.14 9.31
C LYS A 214 -4.19 -7.84 8.50
N SER A 215 -3.22 -7.51 7.65
CA SER A 215 -3.28 -6.31 6.82
C SER A 215 -4.37 -6.42 5.75
N ALA A 216 -4.49 -7.57 5.08
CA ALA A 216 -5.52 -7.81 4.09
C ALA A 216 -6.93 -7.71 4.71
N VAL A 217 -7.13 -8.32 5.89
CA VAL A 217 -8.41 -8.24 6.61
C VAL A 217 -8.70 -6.81 7.07
N GLY A 218 -7.76 -6.16 7.77
CA GLY A 218 -8.00 -4.85 8.39
C GLY A 218 -8.10 -3.73 7.34
N ILE A 219 -7.14 -3.64 6.43
CA ILE A 219 -7.14 -2.60 5.39
C ILE A 219 -8.22 -2.88 4.34
N GLY A 220 -8.36 -4.15 3.91
CA GLY A 220 -9.37 -4.55 2.95
C GLY A 220 -10.80 -4.27 3.45
N ALA A 221 -11.10 -4.54 4.72
CA ALA A 221 -12.40 -4.23 5.31
C ALA A 221 -12.71 -2.73 5.35
N LEU A 222 -11.72 -1.86 5.62
CA LEU A 222 -11.90 -0.41 5.58
C LEU A 222 -12.10 0.10 4.15
N LEU A 223 -11.25 -0.33 3.22
CA LEU A 223 -11.35 0.06 1.81
C LEU A 223 -12.68 -0.40 1.20
N ALA A 224 -13.16 -1.60 1.52
CA ALA A 224 -14.46 -2.11 1.08
C ALA A 224 -15.65 -1.28 1.61
N GLN A 225 -15.48 -0.58 2.74
CA GLN A 225 -16.45 0.38 3.28
C GLN A 225 -16.26 1.81 2.75
N GLY A 226 -15.36 2.01 1.77
CA GLY A 226 -15.06 3.32 1.21
C GLY A 226 -14.18 4.20 2.08
N ILE A 227 -13.58 3.65 3.15
CA ILE A 227 -12.73 4.39 4.11
C ILE A 227 -11.26 4.19 3.75
N GLY A 228 -10.54 5.29 3.51
CA GLY A 228 -9.11 5.32 3.27
C GLY A 228 -8.72 5.86 1.89
N ASP A 229 -7.68 6.67 1.86
CA ASP A 229 -7.19 7.36 0.66
C ASP A 229 -5.76 6.97 0.31
N THR A 230 -5.02 6.49 1.29
CA THR A 230 -3.67 5.94 1.14
C THR A 230 -3.42 4.94 2.26
N PHE A 231 -2.49 4.03 2.09
CA PHE A 231 -2.17 3.06 3.14
C PHE A 231 -0.75 2.51 3.05
N ARG A 232 -0.33 1.84 4.12
CA ARG A 232 0.92 1.09 4.17
C ARG A 232 0.70 -0.27 4.82
N ILE A 233 1.19 -1.31 4.17
CA ILE A 233 1.43 -2.63 4.78
C ILE A 233 2.70 -2.54 5.62
N SER A 234 2.73 -3.17 6.78
CA SER A 234 3.89 -3.18 7.69
C SER A 234 4.23 -4.59 8.09
N LEU A 235 5.28 -5.16 7.51
CA LEU A 235 5.74 -6.51 7.73
C LEU A 235 7.17 -6.52 8.29
N THR A 236 7.52 -7.59 9.00
CA THR A 236 8.92 -7.85 9.32
C THR A 236 9.58 -8.48 8.11
N GLY A 237 10.48 -7.76 7.44
CA GLY A 237 11.22 -8.26 6.26
C GLY A 237 11.45 -7.22 5.17
N ASP A 238 11.48 -7.69 3.92
CA ASP A 238 11.70 -6.85 2.75
C ASP A 238 10.48 -5.96 2.46
N PRO A 239 10.64 -4.62 2.41
CA PRO A 239 9.54 -3.71 2.14
C PRO A 239 8.97 -3.82 0.71
N VAL A 240 9.66 -4.45 -0.23
CA VAL A 240 9.12 -4.75 -1.57
C VAL A 240 7.92 -5.69 -1.46
N VAL A 241 7.96 -6.66 -0.54
CA VAL A 241 6.82 -7.56 -0.26
C VAL A 241 5.61 -6.77 0.24
N GLU A 242 5.81 -5.73 1.06
CA GLU A 242 4.72 -4.85 1.53
C GLU A 242 3.96 -4.23 0.35
N VAL A 243 4.70 -3.75 -0.67
CA VAL A 243 4.12 -3.11 -1.86
C VAL A 243 3.34 -4.12 -2.71
N LYS A 244 3.89 -5.32 -2.92
CA LYS A 244 3.18 -6.38 -3.65
C LYS A 244 1.86 -6.76 -2.98
N VAL A 245 1.87 -6.96 -1.66
CA VAL A 245 0.66 -7.24 -0.88
C VAL A 245 -0.35 -6.08 -0.96
N ALA A 246 0.13 -4.85 -0.91
CA ALA A 246 -0.73 -3.67 -1.02
C ALA A 246 -1.44 -3.62 -2.39
N ASN A 247 -0.71 -3.83 -3.48
CA ASN A 247 -1.29 -3.85 -4.82
C ASN A 247 -2.28 -5.02 -4.98
N GLU A 248 -1.99 -6.18 -4.39
CA GLU A 248 -2.90 -7.33 -4.44
C GLU A 248 -4.22 -7.07 -3.69
N ILE A 249 -4.17 -6.36 -2.54
CA ILE A 249 -5.39 -5.93 -1.83
C ILE A 249 -6.23 -5.00 -2.72
N LEU A 250 -5.62 -3.99 -3.35
CA LEU A 250 -6.35 -3.06 -4.24
C LEU A 250 -6.94 -3.79 -5.45
N LYS A 251 -6.21 -4.71 -6.03
CA LYS A 251 -6.63 -5.53 -7.17
C LYS A 251 -7.80 -6.43 -6.77
N SER A 252 -7.72 -7.12 -5.63
CA SER A 252 -8.78 -7.98 -5.10
C SER A 252 -10.09 -7.23 -4.82
N LEU A 253 -10.01 -5.91 -4.55
CA LEU A 253 -11.16 -5.03 -4.35
C LEU A 253 -11.64 -4.34 -5.65
N GLY A 254 -11.01 -4.60 -6.80
CA GLY A 254 -11.31 -3.90 -8.06
C GLY A 254 -11.01 -2.40 -8.02
N MET A 255 -10.09 -1.96 -7.15
CA MET A 255 -9.73 -0.55 -6.99
C MET A 255 -8.49 -0.14 -7.79
N LYS A 256 -7.75 -1.11 -8.31
CA LYS A 256 -6.56 -0.88 -9.14
C LYS A 256 -6.43 -1.99 -10.16
N GLU A 257 -6.28 -1.62 -11.42
CA GLU A 257 -5.83 -2.52 -12.47
C GLU A 257 -4.30 -2.45 -12.50
N TYR A 258 -3.64 -3.53 -12.10
CA TYR A 258 -2.19 -3.59 -12.01
C TYR A 258 -1.70 -5.02 -12.17
N GLY A 259 -0.94 -5.27 -13.24
CA GLY A 259 -0.35 -6.57 -13.53
C GLY A 259 -1.37 -7.70 -13.73
N PRO A 260 -0.89 -8.91 -13.96
CA PRO A 260 -1.73 -10.07 -14.24
C PRO A 260 -2.51 -10.54 -12.99
N THR A 261 -3.67 -11.13 -13.21
CA THR A 261 -4.46 -11.83 -12.19
C THR A 261 -4.42 -13.33 -12.46
N LEU A 262 -3.89 -14.10 -11.52
CA LEU A 262 -3.91 -15.57 -11.60
C LEU A 262 -5.21 -16.11 -11.00
N ILE A 263 -5.92 -16.92 -11.78
CA ILE A 263 -7.12 -17.66 -11.35
C ILE A 263 -6.74 -19.13 -11.32
N SER A 264 -6.58 -19.72 -10.15
CA SER A 264 -6.24 -21.13 -10.00
C SER A 264 -7.33 -21.88 -9.23
N CYS A 265 -7.74 -23.04 -9.72
CA CYS A 265 -8.68 -23.86 -8.98
C CYS A 265 -7.98 -24.54 -7.79
N PRO A 266 -8.73 -24.86 -6.69
CA PRO A 266 -8.15 -25.65 -5.61
C PRO A 266 -7.88 -27.08 -6.08
N THR A 267 -6.83 -27.70 -5.54
CA THR A 267 -6.56 -29.12 -5.76
C THR A 267 -7.72 -29.97 -5.23
N CYS A 268 -8.26 -30.84 -6.04
CA CYS A 268 -9.34 -31.76 -5.66
C CYS A 268 -9.12 -33.14 -6.29
N GLY A 269 -9.98 -34.12 -5.98
CA GLY A 269 -9.88 -35.48 -6.50
C GLY A 269 -10.01 -35.61 -8.04
N ARG A 270 -10.32 -34.54 -8.75
CA ARG A 270 -10.38 -34.51 -10.23
C ARG A 270 -9.10 -33.97 -10.86
N THR A 271 -8.18 -33.42 -10.07
CA THR A 271 -6.89 -32.88 -10.56
C THR A 271 -6.06 -33.99 -11.19
N CYS A 272 -5.62 -33.80 -12.44
CA CYS A 272 -4.91 -34.79 -13.25
C CYS A 272 -3.44 -34.42 -13.52
N ILE A 273 -3.00 -33.23 -13.10
CA ILE A 273 -1.68 -32.66 -13.33
C ILE A 273 -1.06 -32.18 -12.01
N ASP A 274 0.22 -31.86 -11.98
CA ASP A 274 0.84 -31.13 -10.88
C ASP A 274 0.38 -29.67 -10.86
N LEU A 275 -0.89 -29.46 -10.46
CA LEU A 275 -1.53 -28.13 -10.46
C LEU A 275 -0.78 -27.12 -9.61
N ALA A 276 -0.29 -27.51 -8.41
CA ALA A 276 0.40 -26.60 -7.51
C ALA A 276 1.74 -26.15 -8.12
N GLY A 277 2.56 -27.08 -8.59
CA GLY A 277 3.84 -26.75 -9.23
C GLY A 277 3.68 -25.93 -10.51
N ILE A 278 2.62 -26.20 -11.30
CA ILE A 278 2.31 -25.39 -12.49
C ILE A 278 1.85 -23.99 -12.11
N ALA A 279 0.98 -23.85 -11.10
CA ALA A 279 0.50 -22.54 -10.64
C ALA A 279 1.65 -21.69 -10.10
N ASP A 280 2.56 -22.27 -9.30
CA ASP A 280 3.75 -21.59 -8.79
C ASP A 280 4.68 -21.11 -9.92
N GLN A 281 4.90 -21.95 -10.96
CA GLN A 281 5.68 -21.56 -12.14
C GLN A 281 5.03 -20.43 -12.93
N VAL A 282 3.71 -20.50 -13.11
CA VAL A 282 2.95 -19.45 -13.81
C VAL A 282 3.00 -18.15 -13.02
N GLU A 283 2.75 -18.18 -11.69
CA GLU A 283 2.82 -16.99 -10.83
C GLU A 283 4.20 -16.33 -10.87
N ALA A 284 5.27 -17.14 -10.78
CA ALA A 284 6.64 -16.64 -10.86
C ALA A 284 6.95 -15.92 -12.19
N ARG A 285 6.49 -16.48 -13.32
CA ARG A 285 6.71 -15.88 -14.65
C ARG A 285 5.79 -14.68 -14.91
N LEU A 286 4.59 -14.64 -14.32
CA LEU A 286 3.68 -13.50 -14.39
C LEU A 286 4.20 -12.27 -13.64
N ALA A 287 5.08 -12.45 -12.67
CA ALA A 287 5.62 -11.35 -11.85
C ALA A 287 6.35 -10.26 -12.67
N ASP A 288 6.84 -10.58 -13.86
CA ASP A 288 7.54 -9.65 -14.76
C ASP A 288 6.59 -8.90 -15.71
N ILE A 289 5.31 -9.29 -15.77
CA ILE A 289 4.29 -8.67 -16.62
C ILE A 289 3.62 -7.53 -15.84
N LYS A 290 3.50 -6.35 -16.45
CA LYS A 290 2.90 -5.16 -15.85
C LYS A 290 1.49 -4.89 -16.36
N GLU A 291 1.18 -5.42 -17.51
CA GLU A 291 -0.11 -5.26 -18.17
C GLU A 291 -1.20 -6.06 -17.41
N PRO A 292 -2.41 -5.51 -17.30
CA PRO A 292 -3.53 -6.23 -16.69
C PRO A 292 -4.00 -7.34 -17.65
N ILE A 293 -3.84 -8.58 -17.24
CA ILE A 293 -4.32 -9.77 -17.96
C ILE A 293 -4.78 -10.82 -16.96
N SER A 294 -5.91 -11.48 -17.22
CA SER A 294 -6.43 -12.57 -16.39
C SER A 294 -6.00 -13.92 -16.94
N VAL A 295 -5.24 -14.66 -16.13
CA VAL A 295 -4.66 -15.96 -16.51
C VAL A 295 -5.23 -17.08 -15.65
N ALA A 296 -5.76 -18.13 -16.25
CA ALA A 296 -6.35 -19.25 -15.56
C ALA A 296 -5.47 -20.50 -15.59
N VAL A 297 -5.32 -21.16 -14.44
CA VAL A 297 -4.64 -22.47 -14.31
C VAL A 297 -5.61 -23.48 -13.67
N MET A 298 -6.12 -24.41 -14.46
CA MET A 298 -7.15 -25.36 -14.08
C MET A 298 -6.63 -26.80 -14.06
N GLY A 299 -6.89 -27.53 -12.96
CA GLY A 299 -6.37 -28.87 -12.75
C GLY A 299 -7.11 -29.99 -13.52
N CYS A 300 -8.25 -29.70 -14.16
CA CYS A 300 -8.98 -30.67 -14.97
C CYS A 300 -9.81 -30.01 -16.08
N VAL A 301 -10.06 -30.77 -17.15
CA VAL A 301 -10.85 -30.30 -18.31
C VAL A 301 -12.36 -30.22 -18.06
N VAL A 302 -12.87 -30.80 -16.97
CA VAL A 302 -14.31 -30.92 -16.73
C VAL A 302 -14.92 -29.55 -16.41
N ASN A 303 -14.36 -28.82 -15.48
CA ASN A 303 -14.86 -27.51 -15.06
C ASN A 303 -13.96 -26.36 -15.54
N GLY A 304 -12.71 -26.66 -15.94
CA GLY A 304 -11.70 -25.66 -16.27
C GLY A 304 -12.17 -24.60 -17.26
N PRO A 305 -12.64 -24.97 -18.46
CA PRO A 305 -13.08 -23.98 -19.45
C PRO A 305 -14.35 -23.21 -19.02
N GLY A 306 -15.19 -23.79 -18.14
CA GLY A 306 -16.40 -23.14 -17.64
C GLY A 306 -16.11 -22.10 -16.56
N GLU A 307 -15.32 -22.47 -15.56
CA GLU A 307 -14.96 -21.59 -14.42
C GLU A 307 -13.97 -20.49 -14.87
N ALA A 308 -13.16 -20.78 -15.88
CA ALA A 308 -12.18 -19.85 -16.43
C ALA A 308 -12.66 -19.07 -17.66
N ARG A 309 -13.95 -19.15 -18.01
CA ARG A 309 -14.52 -18.47 -19.20
C ARG A 309 -14.30 -16.95 -19.19
N GLY A 310 -14.18 -16.35 -18.02
CA GLY A 310 -13.91 -14.91 -17.85
C GLY A 310 -12.43 -14.55 -17.93
N ALA A 311 -11.53 -15.53 -17.99
CA ALA A 311 -10.09 -15.27 -18.13
C ALA A 311 -9.72 -14.98 -19.59
N ASP A 312 -8.75 -14.08 -19.80
CA ASP A 312 -8.26 -13.75 -21.14
C ASP A 312 -7.57 -14.97 -21.78
N VAL A 313 -6.83 -15.72 -20.95
CA VAL A 313 -6.10 -16.92 -21.40
C VAL A 313 -5.98 -17.92 -20.24
N GLY A 314 -5.82 -19.20 -20.55
CA GLY A 314 -5.57 -20.17 -19.49
C GLY A 314 -5.23 -21.56 -20.01
N ILE A 315 -4.94 -22.44 -19.07
CA ILE A 315 -4.68 -23.85 -19.27
C ILE A 315 -5.58 -24.72 -18.42
N ALA A 316 -5.94 -25.89 -18.91
CA ALA A 316 -6.68 -26.90 -18.19
C ALA A 316 -6.03 -28.27 -18.35
N GLY A 317 -5.71 -28.92 -17.22
CA GLY A 317 -5.01 -30.21 -17.18
C GLY A 317 -5.90 -31.37 -17.59
N GLY A 318 -5.31 -32.38 -18.21
CA GLY A 318 -5.89 -33.68 -18.52
C GLY A 318 -4.88 -34.79 -18.24
N LYS A 319 -5.18 -36.04 -18.58
CA LYS A 319 -4.29 -37.17 -18.35
C LYS A 319 -3.12 -37.17 -19.37
N GLY A 320 -1.93 -36.68 -18.94
CA GLY A 320 -0.73 -36.59 -19.74
C GLY A 320 -0.73 -35.51 -20.85
N GLU A 321 -1.82 -34.79 -20.96
CA GLU A 321 -2.03 -33.70 -21.92
C GLU A 321 -2.95 -32.64 -21.31
N GLY A 322 -3.00 -31.46 -21.89
CA GLY A 322 -3.87 -30.40 -21.44
C GLY A 322 -4.32 -29.49 -22.57
N LEU A 323 -5.17 -28.56 -22.23
CA LEU A 323 -5.76 -27.59 -23.15
C LEU A 323 -5.22 -26.21 -22.85
N VAL A 324 -4.91 -25.44 -23.89
CA VAL A 324 -4.71 -24.01 -23.85
C VAL A 324 -5.96 -23.36 -24.43
N PHE A 325 -6.51 -22.36 -23.74
CA PHE A 325 -7.71 -21.65 -24.17
C PHE A 325 -7.54 -20.14 -24.07
N ARG A 326 -8.26 -19.41 -24.90
CA ARG A 326 -8.32 -17.95 -24.92
C ARG A 326 -9.80 -17.52 -24.90
N LYS A 327 -10.17 -16.68 -23.91
CA LYS A 327 -11.56 -16.22 -23.72
C LYS A 327 -12.60 -17.37 -23.71
N GLY A 328 -12.23 -18.49 -23.10
CA GLY A 328 -13.06 -19.69 -22.98
C GLY A 328 -13.07 -20.61 -24.22
N GLU A 329 -12.43 -20.24 -25.32
CA GLU A 329 -12.30 -21.07 -26.52
C GLU A 329 -10.98 -21.85 -26.53
N ILE A 330 -11.02 -23.15 -26.86
CA ILE A 330 -9.82 -23.99 -26.91
C ILE A 330 -9.00 -23.59 -28.13
N VAL A 331 -7.78 -23.15 -27.90
CA VAL A 331 -6.83 -22.77 -28.96
C VAL A 331 -6.03 -23.99 -29.41
N ARG A 332 -5.54 -24.79 -28.46
CA ARG A 332 -4.74 -25.98 -28.76
C ARG A 332 -4.73 -27.00 -27.64
N LYS A 333 -4.34 -28.20 -27.97
CA LYS A 333 -4.11 -29.31 -27.06
C LYS A 333 -2.61 -29.67 -27.11
N VAL A 334 -1.97 -29.77 -25.93
CA VAL A 334 -0.52 -29.95 -25.81
C VAL A 334 -0.17 -30.97 -24.73
N ALA A 335 1.06 -31.46 -24.70
CA ALA A 335 1.56 -32.31 -23.62
C ALA A 335 1.59 -31.51 -22.30
N GLU A 336 1.40 -32.20 -21.17
CA GLU A 336 1.42 -31.56 -19.83
C GLU A 336 2.70 -30.74 -19.60
N THR A 337 3.85 -31.26 -20.07
CA THR A 337 5.17 -30.61 -19.94
C THR A 337 5.31 -29.31 -20.73
N GLU A 338 4.43 -29.08 -21.71
CA GLU A 338 4.48 -27.89 -22.60
C GLU A 338 3.46 -26.84 -22.19
N LEU A 339 2.54 -27.15 -21.24
CA LEU A 339 1.42 -26.28 -20.86
C LEU A 339 1.83 -24.86 -20.47
N VAL A 340 2.86 -24.72 -19.63
CA VAL A 340 3.33 -23.41 -19.17
C VAL A 340 3.92 -22.59 -20.31
N ASP A 341 4.74 -23.21 -21.16
CA ASP A 341 5.39 -22.51 -22.27
C ASP A 341 4.38 -22.08 -23.35
N GLU A 342 3.42 -22.95 -23.68
CA GLU A 342 2.36 -22.60 -24.61
C GLU A 342 1.41 -21.53 -24.06
N LEU A 343 1.12 -21.54 -22.74
CA LEU A 343 0.39 -20.45 -22.07
C LEU A 343 1.09 -19.11 -22.26
N PHE A 344 2.41 -19.06 -22.04
CA PHE A 344 3.17 -17.80 -22.16
C PHE A 344 3.35 -17.34 -23.61
N LYS A 345 3.28 -18.24 -24.59
CA LYS A 345 3.19 -17.86 -26.02
C LYS A 345 1.86 -17.14 -26.31
N GLU A 346 0.75 -17.65 -25.78
CA GLU A 346 -0.55 -16.99 -25.95
C GLU A 346 -0.62 -15.65 -25.19
N ILE A 347 -0.11 -15.58 -23.96
CA ILE A 347 -0.03 -14.30 -23.20
C ILE A 347 0.72 -13.25 -24.04
N LYS A 348 1.88 -13.61 -24.58
CA LYS A 348 2.67 -12.72 -25.42
C LYS A 348 1.90 -12.24 -26.66
N SER A 349 1.21 -13.15 -27.34
CA SER A 349 0.37 -12.83 -28.50
C SER A 349 -0.71 -11.80 -28.14
N ILE A 350 -1.42 -11.99 -27.01
CA ILE A 350 -2.45 -11.08 -26.55
C ILE A 350 -1.87 -9.69 -26.28
N LEU A 351 -0.76 -9.61 -25.56
CA LEU A 351 -0.11 -8.34 -25.21
C LEU A 351 0.50 -7.62 -26.43
N GLU A 352 0.80 -8.33 -27.50
CA GLU A 352 1.26 -7.75 -28.77
C GLU A 352 0.09 -7.22 -29.62
N GLU A 353 -1.10 -7.84 -29.55
CA GLU A 353 -2.31 -7.41 -30.24
C GLU A 353 -2.94 -6.14 -29.64
N GLU A 354 -2.69 -5.86 -28.34
CA GLU A 354 -3.23 -4.70 -27.62
C GLU A 354 -2.34 -3.43 -27.71
N LYS A 355 -1.18 -3.55 -28.38
CA LYS A 355 -0.25 -2.43 -28.62
C LYS A 355 -0.48 -1.80 -29.98
#